data_db0b7840d7144dd9ef1f2c47e687c102
#
_entry.id   db0b7840d7144dd9ef1f2c47e687c102
#
_cell.length_a   1.000
_cell.length_b   1.000
_cell.length_c   1.000
_cell.angle_alpha   90.00
_cell.angle_beta   90.00
_cell.angle_gamma   90.00
#
_symmetry.space_group_name_H-M   'P 1'
#
loop_
_entity.id
_entity.type
_entity.pdbx_description
1 polymer ?
#
loop_
_entity_poly.entity_id
_entity_poly.type
_entity_poly.pdbx_seq_one_letter_code
_entity_poly.pdbx_strand_id
1 'polypeptide(L)'
;MLTEKAAVRQRKKIAECMLCHDAACSRACPKPDPARILRALYFDNMEEAAALLPEDYDKEAMERAREFCPLHLDIPGIMESLEKDRPLLEGRTEADKVDLSCDICGVRLENPFLLSSSVVASSYEMCARAFEAGWAGVCFKTLCLMDIREASPRFSALKSSSGDWLGFKNIEQLSDHSLEENLECFRRLKKNYPGKVIIASIMGRNEEEWEYLARAVEEAGADVVECNFSCPNMEEKGTGSDVGQDPDTVRRYTRAVRRGTVLPVLAKMTPNITDMRVPALAAMEGGADGIAAINTIKSITGVNIDTQVPHPSVHGRSMLGGYSGAAVKPIALRFIAEMAGQEGIKGCHISGMGGVRTWRDAVEFILLGAGSIQVTTAVMEYGVRIIDDLTSGLKIYMAQRGYKSIEEFLGAAVDQLVENDEMERDSIVYPVIDTEACIGCGRCFISCRDGGHQAILWNEQTKRPRVNGARCVGCGLCSLVCQRGAIGQSRRVRNKK
;
A
#
# COMPACT_ATOMS: atom_id res chain seq x y z
N MET A 1 -15.58 -1.87 16.12
CA MET A 1 -16.67 -0.91 15.76
C MET A 1 -16.50 0.46 16.41
N LEU A 2 -16.26 0.60 17.73
CA LEU A 2 -16.09 1.92 18.37
C LEU A 2 -14.78 2.61 17.91
N THR A 3 -13.67 1.90 17.86
CA THR A 3 -12.38 2.39 17.36
C THR A 3 -12.44 2.82 15.91
N GLU A 4 -13.20 2.10 15.06
CA GLU A 4 -13.38 2.45 13.64
C GLU A 4 -14.21 3.74 13.46
N LYS A 5 -15.25 3.95 14.29
CA LYS A 5 -16.01 5.21 14.29
C LYS A 5 -15.17 6.39 14.75
N ALA A 6 -14.30 6.21 15.75
CA ALA A 6 -13.36 7.24 16.20
C ALA A 6 -12.36 7.58 15.08
N ALA A 7 -11.78 6.58 14.44
CA ALA A 7 -10.86 6.76 13.32
C ALA A 7 -11.48 7.55 12.16
N VAL A 8 -12.71 7.20 11.75
CA VAL A 8 -13.44 7.93 10.69
C VAL A 8 -13.70 9.39 11.08
N ARG A 9 -14.02 9.65 12.35
CA ARG A 9 -14.22 11.02 12.84
C ARG A 9 -12.93 11.84 12.76
N GLN A 10 -11.83 11.30 13.24
CA GLN A 10 -10.53 11.97 13.19
C GLN A 10 -10.07 12.21 11.76
N ARG A 11 -10.12 11.21 10.89
CA ARG A 11 -9.75 11.37 9.47
C ARG A 11 -10.46 12.54 8.79
N LYS A 12 -11.74 12.72 9.04
CA LYS A 12 -12.50 13.84 8.47
C LYS A 12 -12.01 15.20 8.96
N LYS A 13 -11.56 15.31 10.21
CA LYS A 13 -11.06 16.55 10.78
C LYS A 13 -9.69 16.96 10.25
N ILE A 14 -8.86 15.96 9.93
CA ILE A 14 -7.48 16.18 9.48
C ILE A 14 -7.32 16.14 7.96
N ALA A 15 -8.38 15.89 7.19
CA ALA A 15 -8.33 15.70 5.74
C ALA A 15 -7.68 16.86 4.97
N GLU A 16 -7.69 18.07 5.54
CA GLU A 16 -7.08 19.26 4.94
C GLU A 16 -5.61 19.48 5.37
N CYS A 17 -5.08 18.67 6.31
CA CYS A 17 -3.70 18.82 6.77
C CYS A 17 -2.71 18.51 5.65
N MET A 18 -1.82 19.47 5.35
CA MET A 18 -0.83 19.34 4.27
C MET A 18 0.42 18.58 4.67
N LEU A 19 0.56 18.10 5.91
CA LEU A 19 1.75 17.41 6.42
C LEU A 19 3.05 18.16 6.12
N CYS A 20 3.09 19.46 6.43
CA CYS A 20 4.18 20.36 6.09
C CYS A 20 5.57 19.83 6.47
N HIS A 21 6.58 20.09 5.62
CA HIS A 21 7.97 19.74 5.93
C HIS A 21 8.49 20.57 7.12
N ASP A 22 8.29 21.88 7.07
CA ASP A 22 8.59 22.80 8.16
C ASP A 22 7.27 23.31 8.75
N ALA A 23 6.77 22.57 9.75
CA ALA A 23 5.43 22.76 10.28
C ALA A 23 5.36 23.99 11.20
N ALA A 24 4.74 25.05 10.73
CA ALA A 24 4.55 26.27 11.52
C ALA A 24 3.77 26.03 12.83
N CYS A 25 2.83 25.10 12.83
CA CYS A 25 2.09 24.69 14.04
C CYS A 25 3.02 24.08 15.11
N SER A 26 4.02 23.29 14.71
CA SER A 26 5.00 22.72 15.66
C SER A 26 6.00 23.74 16.16
N ARG A 27 6.36 24.75 15.35
CA ARG A 27 7.18 25.86 15.83
C ARG A 27 6.46 26.71 16.86
N ALA A 28 5.15 26.90 16.70
CA ALA A 28 4.31 27.62 17.66
C ALA A 28 4.02 26.84 18.95
N CYS A 29 4.02 25.50 18.85
CA CYS A 29 3.79 24.58 19.97
C CYS A 29 4.71 23.35 19.85
N PRO A 30 5.96 23.41 20.35
CA PRO A 30 6.90 22.30 20.21
C PRO A 30 6.58 21.08 21.11
N LYS A 31 5.78 21.27 22.16
CA LYS A 31 5.37 20.20 23.09
C LYS A 31 3.92 20.42 23.58
N PRO A 32 3.00 19.48 23.26
CA PRO A 32 3.21 18.36 22.34
C PRO A 32 3.30 18.86 20.91
N ASP A 33 4.02 18.13 20.05
CA ASP A 33 4.20 18.47 18.63
C ASP A 33 2.91 18.22 17.81
N PRO A 34 2.15 19.25 17.40
CA PRO A 34 0.90 19.06 16.70
C PRO A 34 1.06 18.37 15.34
N ALA A 35 2.14 18.69 14.60
CA ALA A 35 2.35 18.11 13.27
C ALA A 35 2.61 16.60 13.35
N ARG A 36 3.31 16.14 14.38
CA ARG A 36 3.54 14.71 14.59
C ARG A 36 2.25 13.97 14.96
N ILE A 37 1.42 14.57 15.82
CA ILE A 37 0.11 14.02 16.20
C ILE A 37 -0.81 13.96 14.97
N LEU A 38 -0.90 15.07 14.20
CA LEU A 38 -1.71 15.14 13.00
C LEU A 38 -1.25 14.12 11.95
N ARG A 39 0.07 13.91 11.80
CA ARG A 39 0.63 12.90 10.89
C ARG A 39 0.24 11.49 11.30
N ALA A 40 0.35 11.14 12.57
CA ALA A 40 -0.08 9.84 13.09
C ALA A 40 -1.58 9.60 12.82
N LEU A 41 -2.43 10.59 13.08
CA LEU A 41 -3.86 10.53 12.74
C LEU A 41 -4.10 10.35 11.24
N TYR A 42 -3.33 11.03 10.39
CA TYR A 42 -3.45 10.96 8.93
C TYR A 42 -3.15 9.56 8.38
N PHE A 43 -2.20 8.85 8.99
CA PHE A 43 -1.82 7.50 8.64
C PHE A 43 -2.53 6.41 9.46
N ASP A 44 -3.71 6.71 10.03
CA ASP A 44 -4.52 5.77 10.82
C ASP A 44 -3.84 5.23 12.08
N ASN A 45 -2.82 5.92 12.57
CA ASN A 45 -2.09 5.54 13.78
C ASN A 45 -2.66 6.28 15.01
N MET A 46 -3.91 5.95 15.34
CA MET A 46 -4.70 6.64 16.37
C MET A 46 -4.12 6.50 17.77
N GLU A 47 -3.66 5.31 18.09
CA GLU A 47 -3.07 4.99 19.39
C GLU A 47 -1.75 5.71 19.60
N GLU A 48 -0.93 5.84 18.55
CA GLU A 48 0.28 6.66 18.58
C GLU A 48 -0.06 8.13 18.80
N ALA A 49 -1.04 8.64 18.04
CA ALA A 49 -1.49 10.02 18.20
C ALA A 49 -2.00 10.33 19.62
N ALA A 50 -2.76 9.40 20.21
CA ALA A 50 -3.25 9.52 21.59
C ALA A 50 -2.09 9.50 22.61
N ALA A 51 -1.06 8.68 22.39
CA ALA A 51 0.11 8.60 23.26
C ALA A 51 1.01 9.85 23.14
N LEU A 52 1.06 10.48 21.98
CA LEU A 52 1.80 11.72 21.75
C LEU A 52 1.13 12.96 22.39
N LEU A 53 -0.16 12.88 22.74
CA LEU A 53 -0.90 13.97 23.36
C LEU A 53 -0.93 13.77 24.89
N PRO A 54 -0.21 14.54 25.73
CA PRO A 54 -0.28 14.48 27.18
C PRO A 54 -1.69 14.80 27.69
N GLU A 55 -2.04 14.36 28.91
CA GLU A 55 -3.34 14.67 29.51
C GLU A 55 -3.46 16.14 29.90
N ASP A 56 -2.33 16.76 30.27
CA ASP A 56 -2.20 18.14 30.73
C ASP A 56 -1.59 19.07 29.67
N TYR A 57 -1.86 18.81 28.39
CA TYR A 57 -1.31 19.62 27.32
C TYR A 57 -1.81 21.07 27.35
N ASP A 58 -0.95 22.01 26.92
CA ASP A 58 -1.25 23.45 26.87
C ASP A 58 -2.27 23.76 25.75
N LYS A 59 -3.53 24.03 26.13
CA LYS A 59 -4.63 24.36 25.20
C LYS A 59 -4.41 25.70 24.50
N GLU A 60 -3.78 26.69 25.18
CA GLU A 60 -3.45 27.98 24.55
C GLU A 60 -2.36 27.81 23.48
N ALA A 61 -1.40 26.92 23.71
CA ALA A 61 -0.42 26.58 22.70
C ALA A 61 -1.05 25.93 21.46
N MET A 62 -2.14 25.13 21.62
CA MET A 62 -2.87 24.59 20.48
C MET A 62 -3.63 25.66 19.70
N GLU A 63 -4.15 26.69 20.37
CA GLU A 63 -4.76 27.85 19.69
C GLU A 63 -3.68 28.63 18.89
N ARG A 64 -2.51 28.87 19.47
CA ARG A 64 -1.38 29.45 18.73
C ARG A 64 -0.98 28.58 17.53
N ALA A 65 -0.94 27.25 17.70
CA ALA A 65 -0.65 26.32 16.60
C ALA A 65 -1.66 26.45 15.44
N ARG A 66 -2.95 26.67 15.73
CA ARG A 66 -4.00 26.95 14.73
C ARG A 66 -3.74 28.26 14.01
N GLU A 67 -3.41 29.33 14.74
CA GLU A 67 -3.13 30.64 14.16
C GLU A 67 -1.95 30.63 13.19
N PHE A 68 -0.90 29.85 13.52
CA PHE A 68 0.28 29.69 12.69
C PHE A 68 0.12 28.66 11.56
N CYS A 69 -0.95 27.85 11.59
CA CYS A 69 -1.24 26.90 10.52
C CYS A 69 -1.64 27.64 9.23
N PRO A 70 -0.98 27.43 8.08
CA PRO A 70 -1.33 28.12 6.82
C PRO A 70 -2.78 27.89 6.37
N LEU A 71 -3.41 26.81 6.83
CA LEU A 71 -4.80 26.48 6.53
C LEU A 71 -5.76 26.78 7.69
N HIS A 72 -5.25 27.34 8.78
CA HIS A 72 -6.03 27.58 10.01
C HIS A 72 -6.83 26.35 10.46
N LEU A 73 -6.23 25.15 10.30
CA LEU A 73 -6.84 23.88 10.68
C LEU A 73 -7.25 23.94 12.16
N ASP A 74 -8.43 23.43 12.49
CA ASP A 74 -8.95 23.39 13.86
C ASP A 74 -8.17 22.39 14.74
N ILE A 75 -6.89 22.71 14.97
CA ILE A 75 -5.97 21.90 15.78
C ILE A 75 -6.51 21.67 17.18
N PRO A 76 -7.01 22.72 17.92
CA PRO A 76 -7.58 22.51 19.25
C PRO A 76 -8.74 21.52 19.25
N GLY A 77 -9.71 21.68 18.34
CA GLY A 77 -10.85 20.78 18.25
C GLY A 77 -10.48 19.35 17.82
N ILE A 78 -9.38 19.17 17.09
CA ILE A 78 -8.81 17.83 16.79
C ILE A 78 -8.24 17.21 18.08
N MET A 79 -7.45 17.96 18.85
CA MET A 79 -6.85 17.46 20.10
C MET A 79 -7.91 17.13 21.16
N GLU A 80 -8.92 17.97 21.35
CA GLU A 80 -10.06 17.70 22.22
C GLU A 80 -10.82 16.43 21.80
N SER A 81 -11.01 16.23 20.51
CA SER A 81 -11.63 15.01 20.01
C SER A 81 -10.79 13.77 20.28
N LEU A 82 -9.47 13.87 20.12
CA LEU A 82 -8.54 12.79 20.40
C LEU A 82 -8.50 12.47 21.90
N GLU A 83 -8.49 13.49 22.78
CA GLU A 83 -8.58 13.35 24.23
C GLU A 83 -9.86 12.60 24.62
N LYS A 84 -11.00 12.97 24.05
CA LYS A 84 -12.31 12.31 24.28
C LYS A 84 -12.33 10.84 23.82
N ASP A 85 -11.64 10.54 22.75
CA ASP A 85 -11.60 9.19 22.17
C ASP A 85 -10.48 8.33 22.81
N ARG A 86 -9.57 8.91 23.63
CA ARG A 86 -8.41 8.25 24.28
C ARG A 86 -8.75 6.93 24.97
N PRO A 87 -9.81 6.81 25.78
CA PRO A 87 -10.15 5.55 26.45
C PRO A 87 -10.46 4.39 25.50
N LEU A 88 -10.73 4.70 24.20
CA LEU A 88 -11.00 3.72 23.15
C LEU A 88 -9.72 3.28 22.43
N LEU A 89 -8.60 3.95 22.71
CA LEU A 89 -7.32 3.84 22.01
C LEU A 89 -6.19 3.34 22.96
N GLU A 90 -6.55 2.67 24.05
CA GLU A 90 -5.59 2.07 24.98
C GLU A 90 -4.92 0.85 24.34
N GLY A 91 -3.59 0.71 24.48
CA GLY A 91 -2.88 -0.48 24.02
C GLY A 91 -1.44 -0.31 23.55
N ARG A 92 -0.84 0.91 23.70
CA ARG A 92 0.54 1.14 23.22
C ARG A 92 1.63 0.60 24.16
N THR A 93 1.34 0.34 25.43
CA THR A 93 2.34 0.04 26.49
C THR A 93 3.27 -1.13 26.19
N GLU A 94 2.86 -2.10 25.38
CA GLU A 94 3.66 -3.25 24.99
C GLU A 94 4.29 -3.13 23.58
N ALA A 95 3.95 -2.08 22.83
CA ALA A 95 4.39 -1.93 21.44
C ALA A 95 5.93 -1.80 21.31
N ASP A 96 6.59 -1.17 22.28
CA ASP A 96 8.03 -0.99 22.26
C ASP A 96 8.81 -2.31 22.45
N LYS A 97 8.15 -3.37 22.94
CA LYS A 97 8.73 -4.71 23.10
C LYS A 97 8.56 -5.60 21.86
N VAL A 98 7.78 -5.15 20.86
CA VAL A 98 7.51 -5.93 19.66
C VAL A 98 8.70 -5.86 18.71
N ASP A 99 9.22 -7.01 18.31
CA ASP A 99 10.22 -7.16 17.27
C ASP A 99 9.54 -7.24 15.89
N LEU A 100 9.85 -6.30 15.00
CA LEU A 100 9.36 -6.29 13.61
C LEU A 100 10.30 -7.00 12.65
N SER A 101 11.42 -7.52 13.13
CA SER A 101 12.36 -8.19 12.24
C SER A 101 11.71 -9.41 11.58
N CYS A 102 12.06 -9.61 10.32
CA CYS A 102 11.58 -10.72 9.49
C CYS A 102 12.69 -11.20 8.56
N ASP A 103 12.38 -12.16 7.72
CA ASP A 103 13.33 -12.75 6.77
C ASP A 103 12.83 -12.55 5.34
N ILE A 104 13.76 -12.30 4.41
CA ILE A 104 13.51 -12.31 2.97
C ILE A 104 14.44 -13.32 2.31
N CYS A 105 13.95 -14.54 2.08
CA CYS A 105 14.71 -15.65 1.47
C CYS A 105 16.08 -15.91 2.17
N GLY A 106 16.12 -15.90 3.50
CA GLY A 106 17.34 -16.11 4.30
C GLY A 106 18.11 -14.84 4.64
N VAL A 107 17.70 -13.68 4.15
CA VAL A 107 18.31 -12.39 4.48
C VAL A 107 17.47 -11.66 5.53
N ARG A 108 18.09 -11.32 6.68
CA ARG A 108 17.41 -10.65 7.81
C ARG A 108 17.07 -9.21 7.50
N LEU A 109 15.84 -8.82 7.76
CA LEU A 109 15.32 -7.44 7.76
C LEU A 109 15.03 -6.98 9.19
N GLU A 110 15.33 -5.75 9.56
CA GLU A 110 15.00 -5.17 10.87
C GLU A 110 13.51 -4.84 11.03
N ASN A 111 12.79 -4.70 9.93
CA ASN A 111 11.33 -4.57 9.83
C ASN A 111 10.89 -4.95 8.41
N PRO A 112 9.59 -5.21 8.14
CA PRO A 112 9.15 -5.72 6.84
C PRO A 112 9.15 -4.68 5.71
N PHE A 113 9.48 -3.41 5.96
CA PHE A 113 9.28 -2.33 5.00
C PHE A 113 10.52 -2.02 4.18
N LEU A 114 10.35 -2.02 2.85
CA LEU A 114 11.35 -1.76 1.84
C LEU A 114 10.89 -0.65 0.89
N LEU A 115 11.80 0.17 0.37
CA LEU A 115 11.51 0.95 -0.83
C LEU A 115 11.43 0.03 -2.04
N SER A 116 10.42 0.22 -2.89
CA SER A 116 10.27 -0.57 -4.12
C SER A 116 11.15 -0.01 -5.24
N SER A 117 11.51 -0.88 -6.19
CA SER A 117 12.27 -0.53 -7.39
C SER A 117 11.58 0.54 -8.22
N SER A 118 12.02 1.79 -8.08
CA SER A 118 11.47 2.98 -8.71
C SER A 118 12.37 4.20 -8.47
N VAL A 119 11.89 5.40 -8.85
CA VAL A 119 12.61 6.66 -8.61
C VAL A 119 12.93 6.93 -7.14
N VAL A 120 12.18 6.40 -6.18
CA VAL A 120 12.43 6.64 -4.73
C VAL A 120 13.70 5.92 -4.24
N ALA A 121 14.25 5.00 -5.02
CA ALA A 121 15.47 4.24 -4.72
C ALA A 121 16.41 4.21 -5.94
N SER A 122 16.70 5.36 -6.56
CA SER A 122 17.46 5.47 -7.80
C SER A 122 18.84 6.13 -7.62
N SER A 123 19.19 6.57 -6.43
CA SER A 123 20.49 7.17 -6.13
C SER A 123 20.98 6.83 -4.73
N TYR A 124 22.29 7.00 -4.52
CA TYR A 124 22.89 6.83 -3.20
C TYR A 124 22.19 7.68 -2.13
N GLU A 125 21.96 8.97 -2.43
CA GLU A 125 21.41 9.95 -1.49
C GLU A 125 19.96 9.65 -1.11
N MET A 126 19.16 9.10 -2.04
CA MET A 126 17.78 8.68 -1.78
C MET A 126 17.76 7.44 -0.86
N CYS A 127 18.58 6.44 -1.17
CA CYS A 127 18.68 5.23 -0.36
C CYS A 127 19.24 5.52 1.04
N ALA A 128 20.28 6.34 1.16
CA ALA A 128 20.86 6.75 2.43
C ALA A 128 19.81 7.43 3.34
N ARG A 129 19.06 8.40 2.80
CA ARG A 129 17.96 9.05 3.55
C ARG A 129 16.89 8.07 4.01
N ALA A 130 16.58 7.06 3.20
CA ALA A 130 15.63 6.03 3.59
C ALA A 130 16.18 5.17 4.73
N PHE A 131 17.43 4.76 4.66
CA PHE A 131 18.08 4.00 5.74
C PHE A 131 18.16 4.77 7.04
N GLU A 132 18.52 6.06 6.97
CA GLU A 132 18.55 6.97 8.13
C GLU A 132 17.16 7.19 8.73
N ALA A 133 16.11 7.15 7.91
CA ALA A 133 14.73 7.24 8.38
C ALA A 133 14.20 5.95 9.02
N GLY A 134 14.88 4.78 8.88
CA GLY A 134 14.46 3.51 9.48
C GLY A 134 13.89 2.47 8.51
N TRP A 135 13.99 2.67 7.19
CA TRP A 135 13.67 1.62 6.22
C TRP A 135 14.68 0.46 6.35
N ALA A 136 14.20 -0.77 6.34
CA ALA A 136 15.03 -1.96 6.50
C ALA A 136 15.93 -2.21 5.28
N GLY A 137 15.47 -1.80 4.12
CA GLY A 137 16.20 -1.96 2.87
C GLY A 137 15.56 -1.21 1.71
N VAL A 138 16.17 -1.36 0.55
CA VAL A 138 15.69 -0.78 -0.71
C VAL A 138 15.76 -1.82 -1.82
N CYS A 139 14.74 -1.86 -2.67
CA CYS A 139 14.86 -2.43 -3.99
C CYS A 139 15.26 -1.30 -4.95
N PHE A 140 16.49 -1.33 -5.43
CA PHE A 140 17.06 -0.26 -6.25
C PHE A 140 16.38 -0.19 -7.62
N LYS A 141 16.30 1.01 -8.23
CA LYS A 141 15.71 1.21 -9.58
C LYS A 141 16.41 0.27 -10.56
N THR A 142 15.62 -0.43 -11.38
CA THR A 142 16.07 -1.53 -12.22
C THR A 142 17.28 -1.17 -13.11
N LEU A 143 18.36 -1.92 -13.00
CA LEU A 143 19.57 -1.81 -13.79
C LEU A 143 19.44 -2.61 -15.08
N CYS A 144 20.06 -2.10 -16.16
CA CYS A 144 20.12 -2.78 -17.45
C CYS A 144 21.37 -2.35 -18.23
N LEU A 145 21.60 -2.97 -19.39
CA LEU A 145 22.66 -2.60 -20.33
C LEU A 145 22.16 -1.72 -21.50
N MET A 146 20.88 -1.33 -21.45
CA MET A 146 20.25 -0.48 -22.46
C MET A 146 20.50 1.00 -22.18
N ASP A 147 20.60 1.83 -23.22
CA ASP A 147 20.61 3.30 -23.12
C ASP A 147 19.17 3.78 -22.91
N ILE A 148 18.82 4.17 -21.69
CA ILE A 148 17.46 4.59 -21.31
C ILE A 148 17.34 6.10 -21.44
N ARG A 149 16.31 6.54 -22.17
CA ARG A 149 15.95 7.97 -22.31
C ARG A 149 14.52 8.20 -21.88
N GLU A 150 14.37 9.02 -20.85
CA GLU A 150 13.07 9.28 -20.24
C GLU A 150 12.32 10.44 -20.93
N ALA A 151 11.01 10.26 -21.09
CA ALA A 151 10.11 11.31 -21.55
C ALA A 151 9.88 12.40 -20.47
N SER A 152 9.45 13.61 -20.89
CA SER A 152 9.14 14.71 -19.97
C SER A 152 7.92 15.50 -20.46
N PRO A 153 6.88 15.75 -19.60
CA PRO A 153 6.70 15.18 -18.25
C PRO A 153 6.32 13.69 -18.30
N ARG A 154 6.62 12.93 -17.23
CA ARG A 154 6.41 11.47 -17.19
C ARG A 154 5.43 11.00 -16.13
N PHE A 155 4.88 11.90 -15.32
CA PHE A 155 3.95 11.57 -14.24
C PHE A 155 2.60 12.26 -14.40
N SER A 156 1.54 11.56 -13.96
CA SER A 156 0.22 12.13 -13.74
C SER A 156 -0.49 11.43 -12.60
N ALA A 157 -1.43 12.11 -11.95
CA ALA A 157 -2.17 11.56 -10.82
C ALA A 157 -3.68 11.74 -11.00
N LEU A 158 -4.43 10.73 -10.59
CA LEU A 158 -5.86 10.83 -10.33
C LEU A 158 -6.02 11.27 -8.87
N LYS A 159 -6.68 12.42 -8.65
CA LYS A 159 -6.85 12.99 -7.31
C LYS A 159 -8.29 12.89 -6.84
N SER A 160 -8.46 12.77 -5.52
CA SER A 160 -9.74 12.94 -4.84
C SER A 160 -10.16 14.42 -4.82
N SER A 161 -11.38 14.70 -4.35
CA SER A 161 -11.83 16.08 -4.11
C SER A 161 -11.04 16.80 -3.00
N SER A 162 -10.40 16.07 -2.10
CA SER A 162 -9.49 16.60 -1.07
C SER A 162 -8.06 16.83 -1.57
N GLY A 163 -7.74 16.40 -2.80
CA GLY A 163 -6.41 16.55 -3.39
C GLY A 163 -5.50 15.34 -3.21
N ASP A 164 -5.87 14.35 -2.41
CA ASP A 164 -5.10 13.12 -2.20
C ASP A 164 -4.98 12.31 -3.48
N TRP A 165 -3.85 11.66 -3.68
CA TRP A 165 -3.66 10.78 -4.83
C TRP A 165 -4.42 9.46 -4.66
N LEU A 166 -5.50 9.30 -5.40
CA LEU A 166 -6.20 8.01 -5.53
C LEU A 166 -5.38 7.02 -6.34
N GLY A 167 -4.70 7.51 -7.38
CA GLY A 167 -3.83 6.74 -8.22
C GLY A 167 -2.79 7.61 -8.90
N PHE A 168 -1.71 6.99 -9.31
CA PHE A 168 -0.55 7.64 -9.91
C PHE A 168 -0.11 6.86 -11.14
N LYS A 169 0.10 7.57 -12.26
CA LYS A 169 0.60 6.98 -13.50
C LYS A 169 2.00 7.48 -13.79
N ASN A 170 2.88 6.58 -14.17
CA ASN A 170 4.19 6.87 -14.72
C ASN A 170 4.35 6.28 -16.12
N ILE A 171 5.21 6.89 -16.91
CA ILE A 171 5.69 6.36 -18.18
C ILE A 171 7.22 6.20 -18.18
N GLU A 172 7.80 6.05 -16.99
CA GLU A 172 9.23 5.77 -16.80
C GLU A 172 9.57 4.35 -17.21
N GLN A 173 10.79 4.19 -17.67
CA GLN A 173 11.40 2.90 -18.00
C GLN A 173 12.26 2.39 -16.82
N LEU A 174 13.55 2.31 -17.02
CA LEU A 174 14.52 1.74 -16.08
C LEU A 174 15.48 2.82 -15.57
N SER A 175 16.61 2.44 -14.95
CA SER A 175 17.64 3.41 -14.58
C SER A 175 18.26 4.05 -15.83
N ASP A 176 18.33 5.38 -15.84
CA ASP A 176 18.97 6.21 -16.86
C ASP A 176 20.43 6.53 -16.56
N HIS A 177 20.97 5.94 -15.47
CA HIS A 177 22.38 5.95 -15.14
C HIS A 177 23.08 4.70 -15.73
N SER A 178 24.35 4.81 -16.01
CA SER A 178 25.17 3.67 -16.44
C SER A 178 25.21 2.55 -15.39
N LEU A 179 25.47 1.33 -15.84
CA LEU A 179 25.60 0.19 -14.92
C LEU A 179 26.66 0.47 -13.83
N GLU A 180 27.83 1.01 -14.20
CA GLU A 180 28.92 1.26 -13.26
C GLU A 180 28.57 2.32 -12.21
N GLU A 181 27.87 3.39 -12.58
CA GLU A 181 27.38 4.39 -11.61
C GLU A 181 26.42 3.75 -10.60
N ASN A 182 25.54 2.89 -11.05
CA ASN A 182 24.60 2.18 -10.18
C ASN A 182 25.34 1.18 -9.24
N LEU A 183 26.31 0.42 -9.76
CA LEU A 183 27.12 -0.52 -8.97
C LEU A 183 27.96 0.21 -7.91
N GLU A 184 28.48 1.38 -8.24
CA GLU A 184 29.20 2.22 -7.27
C GLU A 184 28.27 2.71 -6.15
N CYS A 185 27.00 2.99 -6.45
CA CYS A 185 26.00 3.28 -5.40
C CYS A 185 25.88 2.09 -4.41
N PHE A 186 25.84 0.86 -4.89
CA PHE A 186 25.76 -0.34 -4.03
C PHE A 186 26.99 -0.47 -3.13
N ARG A 187 28.20 -0.38 -3.68
CA ARG A 187 29.46 -0.44 -2.91
C ARG A 187 29.47 0.62 -1.79
N ARG A 188 29.08 1.85 -2.10
CA ARG A 188 29.01 2.94 -1.13
C ARG A 188 27.93 2.70 -0.07
N LEU A 189 26.74 2.24 -0.45
CA LEU A 189 25.65 1.94 0.47
C LEU A 189 26.05 0.80 1.42
N LYS A 190 26.60 -0.30 0.93
CA LYS A 190 27.05 -1.42 1.79
C LYS A 190 28.18 -1.01 2.72
N LYS A 191 29.09 -0.16 2.26
CA LYS A 191 30.17 0.37 3.12
C LYS A 191 29.65 1.22 4.27
N ASN A 192 28.65 2.08 4.01
CA ASN A 192 28.17 3.06 4.98
C ASN A 192 27.00 2.53 5.82
N TYR A 193 26.23 1.57 5.30
CA TYR A 193 25.03 0.99 5.93
C TYR A 193 25.07 -0.55 5.84
N PRO A 194 26.05 -1.22 6.45
CA PRO A 194 26.28 -2.67 6.26
C PRO A 194 25.10 -3.54 6.76
N GLY A 195 24.29 -3.05 7.71
CA GLY A 195 23.14 -3.75 8.24
C GLY A 195 21.85 -3.57 7.43
N LYS A 196 21.88 -2.73 6.37
CA LYS A 196 20.70 -2.49 5.52
C LYS A 196 20.73 -3.38 4.28
N VAL A 197 19.55 -3.79 3.82
CA VAL A 197 19.39 -4.71 2.70
C VAL A 197 19.28 -3.97 1.37
N ILE A 198 20.08 -4.38 0.40
CA ILE A 198 20.03 -3.90 -0.99
C ILE A 198 19.50 -5.02 -1.86
N ILE A 199 18.30 -4.86 -2.40
CA ILE A 199 17.75 -5.71 -3.45
C ILE A 199 18.09 -5.06 -4.80
N ALA A 200 18.87 -5.77 -5.62
CA ALA A 200 19.22 -5.31 -6.96
C ALA A 200 18.15 -5.73 -7.97
N SER A 201 17.32 -4.79 -8.41
CA SER A 201 16.39 -5.04 -9.51
C SER A 201 17.15 -4.97 -10.83
N ILE A 202 17.06 -6.01 -11.66
CA ILE A 202 17.77 -6.12 -12.94
C ILE A 202 16.83 -6.48 -14.09
N MET A 203 17.21 -6.12 -15.32
CA MET A 203 16.54 -6.51 -16.56
C MET A 203 17.55 -6.67 -17.71
N GLY A 204 17.59 -7.86 -18.30
CA GLY A 204 18.36 -8.18 -19.51
C GLY A 204 17.43 -8.44 -20.70
N ARG A 205 17.96 -8.40 -21.90
CA ARG A 205 17.29 -8.70 -23.18
C ARG A 205 17.42 -10.17 -23.59
N ASN A 206 18.44 -10.83 -23.10
CA ASN A 206 18.79 -12.23 -23.38
C ASN A 206 19.45 -12.89 -22.18
N GLU A 207 19.65 -14.21 -22.22
CA GLU A 207 20.18 -14.98 -21.09
C GLU A 207 21.57 -14.51 -20.64
N GLU A 208 22.42 -14.11 -21.59
CA GLU A 208 23.79 -13.64 -21.29
C GLU A 208 23.76 -12.34 -20.49
N GLU A 209 22.86 -11.40 -20.85
CA GLU A 209 22.70 -10.14 -20.10
C GLU A 209 22.15 -10.38 -18.70
N TRP A 210 21.15 -11.27 -18.55
CA TRP A 210 20.59 -11.62 -17.23
C TRP A 210 21.64 -12.26 -16.32
N GLU A 211 22.44 -13.20 -16.84
CA GLU A 211 23.51 -13.84 -16.08
C GLU A 211 24.63 -12.85 -15.70
N TYR A 212 25.03 -11.98 -16.64
CA TYR A 212 26.03 -10.95 -16.41
C TYR A 212 25.61 -9.95 -15.35
N LEU A 213 24.39 -9.40 -15.46
CA LEU A 213 23.84 -8.44 -14.49
C LEU A 213 23.76 -9.04 -13.09
N ALA A 214 23.29 -10.29 -12.97
CA ALA A 214 23.21 -10.98 -11.69
C ALA A 214 24.57 -11.08 -10.99
N ARG A 215 25.62 -11.44 -11.74
CA ARG A 215 27.00 -11.50 -11.24
C ARG A 215 27.52 -10.11 -10.84
N ALA A 216 27.30 -9.11 -11.69
CA ALA A 216 27.82 -7.76 -11.44
C ALA A 216 27.21 -7.12 -10.18
N VAL A 217 25.91 -7.34 -9.91
CA VAL A 217 25.27 -6.78 -8.71
C VAL A 217 25.69 -7.53 -7.44
N GLU A 218 25.94 -8.84 -7.51
CA GLU A 218 26.52 -9.61 -6.39
C GLU A 218 27.92 -9.11 -6.03
N GLU A 219 28.80 -8.94 -7.03
CA GLU A 219 30.15 -8.40 -6.83
C GLU A 219 30.14 -6.97 -6.27
N ALA A 220 29.09 -6.18 -6.55
CA ALA A 220 28.92 -4.84 -6.01
C ALA A 220 28.33 -4.81 -4.59
N GLY A 221 27.92 -5.96 -4.03
CA GLY A 221 27.46 -6.09 -2.66
C GLY A 221 25.94 -6.03 -2.48
N ALA A 222 25.14 -6.37 -3.51
CA ALA A 222 23.72 -6.63 -3.33
C ALA A 222 23.50 -7.82 -2.38
N ASP A 223 22.38 -7.84 -1.67
CA ASP A 223 21.98 -8.94 -0.78
C ASP A 223 20.97 -9.89 -1.44
N VAL A 224 20.15 -9.37 -2.36
CA VAL A 224 19.10 -10.10 -3.07
C VAL A 224 19.02 -9.58 -4.51
N VAL A 225 18.70 -10.44 -5.47
CA VAL A 225 18.45 -10.08 -6.86
C VAL A 225 16.94 -10.11 -7.14
N GLU A 226 16.36 -9.03 -7.70
CA GLU A 226 14.98 -9.00 -8.20
C GLU A 226 14.97 -9.01 -9.73
N CYS A 227 14.41 -10.06 -10.35
CA CYS A 227 14.22 -10.16 -11.79
C CYS A 227 12.98 -9.32 -12.20
N ASN A 228 13.17 -8.21 -12.87
CA ASN A 228 12.05 -7.37 -13.31
C ASN A 228 11.45 -7.87 -14.62
N PHE A 229 10.54 -8.85 -14.55
CA PHE A 229 9.75 -9.37 -15.68
C PHE A 229 8.49 -8.55 -15.97
N SER A 230 8.39 -7.31 -15.50
CA SER A 230 7.07 -6.70 -15.31
C SER A 230 6.93 -5.24 -15.73
N CYS A 231 8.01 -4.56 -16.16
CA CYS A 231 7.93 -3.15 -16.58
C CYS A 231 6.99 -2.98 -17.77
N PRO A 232 5.90 -2.16 -17.66
CA PRO A 232 4.93 -2.03 -18.73
C PRO A 232 5.32 -0.99 -19.80
N ASN A 233 6.41 -0.23 -19.58
CA ASN A 233 6.76 0.98 -20.32
C ASN A 233 7.97 0.80 -21.26
N MET A 234 8.41 -0.45 -21.51
CA MET A 234 9.59 -0.71 -22.34
C MET A 234 9.33 -0.38 -23.80
N GLU A 235 10.31 0.28 -24.45
CA GLU A 235 10.29 0.56 -25.90
C GLU A 235 10.61 -0.71 -26.70
N GLU A 236 11.52 -1.53 -26.19
CA GLU A 236 11.96 -2.76 -26.86
C GLU A 236 10.95 -3.89 -26.61
N LYS A 237 10.40 -4.45 -27.71
CA LYS A 237 9.48 -5.59 -27.64
C LYS A 237 10.20 -6.84 -27.10
N GLY A 238 9.46 -7.66 -26.37
CA GLY A 238 10.02 -8.88 -25.76
C GLY A 238 10.83 -8.61 -24.50
N THR A 239 10.65 -7.42 -23.90
CA THR A 239 11.21 -7.07 -22.58
C THR A 239 10.10 -6.69 -21.59
N GLY A 240 10.43 -6.58 -20.31
CA GLY A 240 9.50 -6.15 -19.27
C GLY A 240 8.24 -7.02 -19.20
N SER A 241 7.04 -6.40 -19.29
CA SER A 241 5.77 -7.10 -19.15
C SER A 241 5.47 -8.11 -20.25
N ASP A 242 6.16 -8.06 -21.39
CA ASP A 242 6.01 -9.08 -22.44
C ASP A 242 6.65 -10.39 -21.98
N VAL A 243 7.81 -10.33 -21.31
CA VAL A 243 8.46 -11.48 -20.65
C VAL A 243 7.56 -12.07 -19.57
N GLY A 244 7.04 -11.22 -18.67
CA GLY A 244 6.26 -11.66 -17.51
C GLY A 244 4.93 -12.33 -17.84
N GLN A 245 4.48 -12.29 -19.11
CA GLN A 245 3.29 -12.98 -19.61
C GLN A 245 3.61 -14.35 -20.25
N ASP A 246 4.89 -14.63 -20.54
CA ASP A 246 5.35 -15.88 -21.14
C ASP A 246 6.10 -16.73 -20.13
N PRO A 247 5.48 -17.81 -19.61
CA PRO A 247 6.07 -18.64 -18.55
C PRO A 247 7.37 -19.32 -18.99
N ASP A 248 7.52 -19.67 -20.25
CA ASP A 248 8.76 -20.31 -20.76
C ASP A 248 9.93 -19.34 -20.76
N THR A 249 9.71 -18.10 -21.14
CA THR A 249 10.72 -17.04 -21.08
C THR A 249 11.04 -16.67 -19.65
N VAL A 250 10.06 -16.57 -18.74
CA VAL A 250 10.29 -16.35 -17.30
C VAL A 250 11.18 -17.44 -16.72
N ARG A 251 10.85 -18.71 -16.97
CA ARG A 251 11.65 -19.87 -16.50
C ARG A 251 13.08 -19.80 -17.02
N ARG A 252 13.26 -19.52 -18.29
CA ARG A 252 14.56 -19.47 -18.96
C ARG A 252 15.43 -18.34 -18.41
N TYR A 253 14.90 -17.15 -18.25
CA TYR A 253 15.65 -15.99 -17.72
C TYR A 253 15.94 -16.14 -16.22
N THR A 254 15.02 -16.70 -15.44
CA THR A 254 15.30 -17.02 -14.03
C THR A 254 16.45 -18.00 -13.89
N ARG A 255 16.53 -19.02 -14.76
CA ARG A 255 17.70 -19.95 -14.81
C ARG A 255 18.99 -19.24 -15.18
N ALA A 256 18.94 -18.27 -16.08
CA ALA A 256 20.11 -17.49 -16.44
C ALA A 256 20.62 -16.66 -15.25
N VAL A 257 19.72 -15.99 -14.54
CA VAL A 257 20.05 -15.27 -13.30
C VAL A 257 20.66 -16.22 -12.26
N ARG A 258 20.08 -17.41 -12.05
CA ARG A 258 20.58 -18.40 -11.10
C ARG A 258 21.99 -18.89 -11.44
N ARG A 259 22.38 -18.94 -12.71
CA ARG A 259 23.76 -19.23 -13.12
C ARG A 259 24.74 -18.10 -12.76
N GLY A 260 24.24 -16.85 -12.72
CA GLY A 260 25.06 -15.66 -12.49
C GLY A 260 25.28 -15.33 -11.01
N THR A 261 24.49 -15.88 -10.07
CA THR A 261 24.53 -15.48 -8.66
C THR A 261 24.18 -16.63 -7.70
N VAL A 262 24.76 -16.58 -6.50
CA VAL A 262 24.37 -17.43 -5.36
C VAL A 262 23.38 -16.72 -4.41
N LEU A 263 23.14 -15.42 -4.61
CA LEU A 263 22.21 -14.63 -3.81
C LEU A 263 20.76 -15.14 -3.99
N PRO A 264 19.88 -14.89 -3.02
CA PRO A 264 18.45 -15.11 -3.20
C PRO A 264 17.89 -14.34 -4.41
N VAL A 265 16.99 -14.98 -5.16
CA VAL A 265 16.39 -14.45 -6.38
C VAL A 265 14.88 -14.28 -6.20
N LEU A 266 14.38 -13.07 -6.33
CA LEU A 266 12.96 -12.74 -6.40
C LEU A 266 12.53 -12.57 -7.86
N ALA A 267 11.40 -13.15 -8.24
CA ALA A 267 10.78 -12.90 -9.54
C ALA A 267 9.67 -11.84 -9.39
N LYS A 268 9.84 -10.67 -10.00
CA LYS A 268 8.84 -9.60 -9.95
C LYS A 268 7.85 -9.71 -11.09
N MET A 269 6.58 -9.93 -10.68
CA MET A 269 5.51 -10.29 -11.59
C MET A 269 4.69 -9.09 -12.07
N THR A 270 4.18 -9.21 -13.31
CA THR A 270 3.29 -8.20 -13.90
C THR A 270 1.83 -8.47 -13.56
N PRO A 271 1.05 -7.46 -13.14
CA PRO A 271 -0.39 -7.59 -12.97
C PRO A 271 -1.17 -7.48 -14.29
N ASN A 272 -0.49 -7.27 -15.42
CA ASN A 272 -1.11 -7.15 -16.75
C ASN A 272 -1.34 -8.54 -17.36
N ILE A 273 -1.91 -9.44 -16.55
CA ILE A 273 -2.17 -10.84 -16.88
C ILE A 273 -3.42 -11.30 -16.13
N THR A 274 -4.10 -12.31 -16.65
CA THR A 274 -5.29 -12.86 -16.00
C THR A 274 -4.95 -13.76 -14.80
N ASP A 275 -3.97 -14.63 -14.95
CA ASP A 275 -3.51 -15.56 -13.91
C ASP A 275 -1.99 -15.43 -13.73
N MET A 276 -1.60 -14.81 -12.63
CA MET A 276 -0.19 -14.59 -12.29
C MET A 276 0.50 -15.86 -11.78
N ARG A 277 -0.26 -16.87 -11.32
CA ARG A 277 0.28 -18.12 -10.79
C ARG A 277 1.10 -18.87 -11.83
N VAL A 278 0.68 -18.84 -13.09
CA VAL A 278 1.35 -19.55 -14.18
C VAL A 278 2.80 -19.08 -14.38
N PRO A 279 3.10 -17.81 -14.63
CA PRO A 279 4.48 -17.36 -14.74
C PRO A 279 5.23 -17.37 -13.39
N ALA A 280 4.53 -17.24 -12.25
CA ALA A 280 5.16 -17.35 -10.94
C ALA A 280 5.69 -18.77 -10.68
N LEU A 281 4.91 -19.82 -10.97
CA LEU A 281 5.37 -21.20 -10.93
C LEU A 281 6.56 -21.44 -11.86
N ALA A 282 6.53 -20.89 -13.06
CA ALA A 282 7.65 -20.99 -14.00
C ALA A 282 8.93 -20.32 -13.47
N ALA A 283 8.81 -19.21 -12.73
CA ALA A 283 9.93 -18.58 -12.06
C ALA A 283 10.52 -19.50 -10.96
N MET A 284 9.66 -20.11 -10.14
CA MET A 284 10.08 -21.08 -9.11
C MET A 284 10.81 -22.29 -9.73
N GLU A 285 10.28 -22.85 -10.82
CA GLU A 285 10.93 -23.91 -11.60
C GLU A 285 12.26 -23.45 -12.23
N GLY A 286 12.39 -22.15 -12.48
CA GLY A 286 13.61 -21.50 -12.96
C GLY A 286 14.67 -21.33 -11.88
N GLY A 287 14.34 -21.50 -10.60
CA GLY A 287 15.24 -21.37 -9.44
C GLY A 287 15.10 -20.03 -8.71
N ALA A 288 13.95 -19.34 -8.80
CA ALA A 288 13.65 -18.26 -7.89
C ALA A 288 13.42 -18.78 -6.46
N ASP A 289 13.81 -17.99 -5.46
CA ASP A 289 13.62 -18.29 -4.02
C ASP A 289 12.31 -17.65 -3.49
N GLY A 290 11.76 -16.68 -4.23
CA GLY A 290 10.52 -16.01 -3.87
C GLY A 290 9.96 -15.16 -5.00
N ILE A 291 8.81 -14.56 -4.72
CA ILE A 291 8.05 -13.74 -5.67
C ILE A 291 7.94 -12.30 -5.15
N ALA A 292 8.04 -11.31 -6.03
CA ALA A 292 7.67 -9.92 -5.75
C ALA A 292 6.43 -9.54 -6.59
N ALA A 293 5.39 -9.00 -5.97
CA ALA A 293 4.15 -8.61 -6.65
C ALA A 293 3.41 -7.48 -5.91
N ILE A 294 2.84 -6.57 -6.66
CA ILE A 294 2.69 -6.46 -8.11
C ILE A 294 3.47 -5.24 -8.65
N ASN A 295 3.90 -5.29 -9.91
CA ASN A 295 4.29 -4.09 -10.63
C ASN A 295 3.03 -3.27 -11.00
N THR A 296 3.19 -2.22 -11.78
CA THR A 296 2.13 -1.28 -12.14
C THR A 296 1.19 -1.83 -13.23
N ILE A 297 -0.06 -1.37 -13.20
CA ILE A 297 -1.12 -1.78 -14.14
C ILE A 297 -1.15 -0.82 -15.32
N LYS A 298 -1.14 -1.31 -16.56
CA LYS A 298 -1.31 -0.46 -17.76
C LYS A 298 -2.61 0.33 -17.69
N SER A 299 -2.54 1.67 -17.80
CA SER A 299 -3.71 2.53 -17.67
C SER A 299 -3.56 3.90 -18.34
N ILE A 300 -4.65 4.67 -18.28
CA ILE A 300 -4.77 6.09 -18.57
C ILE A 300 -5.41 6.76 -17.36
N THR A 301 -4.77 7.78 -16.77
CA THR A 301 -5.32 8.51 -15.61
C THR A 301 -6.39 9.54 -15.98
N GLY A 302 -6.48 9.93 -17.23
CA GLY A 302 -7.47 10.87 -17.73
C GLY A 302 -7.07 11.44 -19.07
N VAL A 303 -8.02 12.12 -19.70
CA VAL A 303 -7.87 12.85 -20.97
C VAL A 303 -8.25 14.30 -20.73
N ASN A 304 -7.43 15.24 -21.16
CA ASN A 304 -7.81 16.64 -21.20
C ASN A 304 -8.89 16.80 -22.28
N ILE A 305 -10.08 17.19 -21.88
CA ILE A 305 -11.25 17.24 -22.80
C ILE A 305 -11.16 18.36 -23.82
N ASP A 306 -10.42 19.42 -23.51
CA ASP A 306 -10.26 20.58 -24.39
C ASP A 306 -9.22 20.33 -25.48
N THR A 307 -8.08 19.70 -25.10
CA THR A 307 -7.00 19.38 -26.05
C THR A 307 -7.10 17.98 -26.63
N GLN A 308 -7.97 17.13 -26.07
CA GLN A 308 -8.17 15.71 -26.43
C GLN A 308 -6.90 14.84 -26.27
N VAL A 309 -5.98 15.26 -25.38
CA VAL A 309 -4.70 14.57 -25.12
C VAL A 309 -4.75 13.84 -23.77
N PRO A 310 -4.39 12.54 -23.72
CA PRO A 310 -4.27 11.82 -22.45
C PRO A 310 -3.11 12.34 -21.59
N HIS A 311 -3.19 12.14 -20.28
CA HIS A 311 -2.14 12.51 -19.31
C HIS A 311 -1.12 11.38 -19.07
N PRO A 312 0.18 11.73 -18.81
CA PRO A 312 0.81 13.03 -19.02
C PRO A 312 0.95 13.32 -20.51
N SER A 313 0.95 14.59 -20.90
CA SER A 313 1.13 15.00 -22.28
C SER A 313 2.59 15.33 -22.57
N VAL A 314 3.17 14.69 -23.57
CA VAL A 314 4.50 14.96 -24.13
C VAL A 314 4.33 15.41 -25.57
N HIS A 315 4.56 16.68 -25.86
CA HIS A 315 4.34 17.27 -27.19
C HIS A 315 2.98 16.92 -27.81
N GLY A 316 1.90 16.98 -27.03
CA GLY A 316 0.54 16.71 -27.50
C GLY A 316 0.21 15.22 -27.69
N ARG A 317 1.04 14.31 -27.21
CA ARG A 317 0.84 12.85 -27.23
C ARG A 317 1.02 12.24 -25.86
N SER A 318 0.55 11.02 -25.70
CA SER A 318 0.78 10.21 -24.49
C SER A 318 0.82 8.73 -24.88
N MET A 319 1.17 7.89 -23.92
CA MET A 319 1.16 6.43 -24.08
C MET A 319 0.41 5.78 -22.90
N LEU A 320 0.07 4.50 -23.01
CA LEU A 320 -0.33 3.70 -21.88
C LEU A 320 0.83 3.65 -20.90
N GLY A 321 0.57 3.81 -19.61
CA GLY A 321 1.63 3.82 -18.60
C GLY A 321 1.25 3.02 -17.34
N GLY A 322 2.23 2.82 -16.48
CA GLY A 322 2.06 2.07 -15.25
C GLY A 322 1.26 2.84 -14.21
N TYR A 323 0.14 2.28 -13.74
CA TYR A 323 -0.73 2.85 -12.71
C TYR A 323 -0.46 2.20 -11.36
N SER A 324 -0.35 3.02 -10.33
CA SER A 324 -0.05 2.65 -8.95
C SER A 324 -0.84 3.51 -7.94
N GLY A 325 -0.51 3.45 -6.68
CA GLY A 325 -1.19 4.18 -5.60
C GLY A 325 -2.36 3.41 -4.99
N ALA A 326 -3.12 4.04 -4.10
CA ALA A 326 -4.15 3.39 -3.28
C ALA A 326 -5.20 2.61 -4.09
N ALA A 327 -5.53 3.08 -5.29
CA ALA A 327 -6.54 2.45 -6.14
C ALA A 327 -6.17 1.03 -6.63
N VAL A 328 -4.89 0.66 -6.63
CA VAL A 328 -4.47 -0.68 -7.08
C VAL A 328 -4.42 -1.71 -5.95
N LYS A 329 -4.53 -1.29 -4.68
CA LYS A 329 -4.44 -2.20 -3.51
C LYS A 329 -5.37 -3.43 -3.64
N PRO A 330 -6.66 -3.33 -3.98
CA PRO A 330 -7.53 -4.50 -4.08
C PRO A 330 -7.06 -5.54 -5.11
N ILE A 331 -6.43 -5.07 -6.19
CA ILE A 331 -5.90 -5.93 -7.24
C ILE A 331 -4.61 -6.61 -6.76
N ALA A 332 -3.75 -5.86 -6.06
CA ALA A 332 -2.54 -6.40 -5.46
C ALA A 332 -2.85 -7.49 -4.43
N LEU A 333 -3.79 -7.23 -3.50
CA LEU A 333 -4.22 -8.18 -2.47
C LEU A 333 -4.73 -9.49 -3.09
N ARG A 334 -5.51 -9.41 -4.19
CA ARG A 334 -5.96 -10.58 -4.93
C ARG A 334 -4.77 -11.44 -5.39
N PHE A 335 -3.82 -10.87 -6.11
CA PHE A 335 -2.69 -11.61 -6.64
C PHE A 335 -1.79 -12.20 -5.54
N ILE A 336 -1.57 -11.47 -4.44
CA ILE A 336 -0.82 -12.00 -3.29
C ILE A 336 -1.52 -13.25 -2.72
N ALA A 337 -2.83 -13.16 -2.48
CA ALA A 337 -3.61 -14.27 -1.92
C ALA A 337 -3.64 -15.49 -2.85
N GLU A 338 -3.84 -15.30 -4.16
CA GLU A 338 -3.83 -16.36 -5.17
C GLU A 338 -2.47 -17.09 -5.20
N MET A 339 -1.35 -16.35 -5.10
CA MET A 339 -0.02 -16.96 -5.07
C MET A 339 0.28 -17.64 -3.74
N ALA A 340 -0.08 -17.04 -2.60
CA ALA A 340 0.14 -17.65 -1.28
C ALA A 340 -0.62 -18.96 -1.08
N GLY A 341 -1.79 -19.11 -1.71
CA GLY A 341 -2.57 -20.34 -1.71
C GLY A 341 -2.14 -21.40 -2.75
N GLN A 342 -1.28 -21.02 -3.72
CA GLN A 342 -0.91 -21.89 -4.84
C GLN A 342 0.12 -22.93 -4.44
N GLU A 343 -0.18 -24.22 -4.68
CA GLU A 343 0.80 -25.29 -4.53
C GLU A 343 2.03 -25.02 -5.42
N GLY A 344 3.23 -25.21 -4.86
CA GLY A 344 4.51 -24.90 -5.51
C GLY A 344 5.00 -23.46 -5.30
N ILE A 345 4.14 -22.57 -4.74
CA ILE A 345 4.52 -21.23 -4.25
C ILE A 345 4.28 -21.16 -2.74
N LYS A 346 3.30 -21.89 -2.22
CA LYS A 346 2.98 -21.92 -0.80
C LYS A 346 4.22 -22.19 0.06
N GLY A 347 4.49 -21.29 1.01
CA GLY A 347 5.68 -21.35 1.87
C GLY A 347 6.92 -20.67 1.31
N CYS A 348 6.92 -20.21 0.05
CA CYS A 348 7.95 -19.34 -0.50
C CYS A 348 7.73 -17.89 -0.05
N HIS A 349 8.80 -17.11 -0.01
CA HIS A 349 8.68 -15.69 0.34
C HIS A 349 7.92 -14.91 -0.74
N ILE A 350 6.94 -14.10 -0.33
CA ILE A 350 6.25 -13.14 -1.19
C ILE A 350 6.55 -11.73 -0.68
N SER A 351 7.19 -10.90 -1.51
CA SER A 351 7.39 -9.48 -1.25
C SER A 351 6.22 -8.69 -1.86
N GLY A 352 5.30 -8.23 -1.01
CA GLY A 352 4.04 -7.61 -1.45
C GLY A 352 4.20 -6.11 -1.73
N MET A 353 3.58 -5.63 -2.81
CA MET A 353 3.53 -4.21 -3.15
C MET A 353 2.28 -3.87 -3.96
N GLY A 354 1.88 -2.59 -3.89
CA GLY A 354 0.76 -2.04 -4.66
C GLY A 354 -0.30 -1.37 -3.79
N GLY A 355 -0.16 -0.06 -3.58
CA GLY A 355 -1.13 0.77 -2.89
C GLY A 355 -1.03 0.82 -1.37
N VAL A 356 0.06 0.37 -0.79
CA VAL A 356 0.33 0.49 0.65
C VAL A 356 0.60 1.96 1.00
N ARG A 357 -0.18 2.51 1.93
CA ARG A 357 -0.06 3.88 2.46
C ARG A 357 0.01 3.91 3.98
N THR A 358 -0.62 2.96 4.64
CA THR A 358 -0.73 2.89 6.10
C THR A 358 -0.28 1.53 6.61
N TRP A 359 -0.03 1.44 7.90
CA TRP A 359 0.26 0.17 8.56
C TRP A 359 -0.89 -0.86 8.39
N ARG A 360 -2.16 -0.39 8.27
CA ARG A 360 -3.31 -1.27 8.04
C ARG A 360 -3.21 -1.96 6.69
N ASP A 361 -2.82 -1.22 5.64
CA ASP A 361 -2.60 -1.80 4.33
C ASP A 361 -1.51 -2.89 4.41
N ALA A 362 -0.41 -2.62 5.11
CA ALA A 362 0.65 -3.61 5.30
C ALA A 362 0.16 -4.87 6.02
N VAL A 363 -0.64 -4.73 7.08
CA VAL A 363 -1.27 -5.87 7.79
C VAL A 363 -2.14 -6.70 6.84
N GLU A 364 -2.94 -6.07 5.97
CA GLU A 364 -3.75 -6.79 4.98
C GLU A 364 -2.87 -7.65 4.05
N PHE A 365 -1.74 -7.10 3.57
CA PHE A 365 -0.78 -7.85 2.77
C PHE A 365 -0.16 -9.03 3.53
N ILE A 366 0.24 -8.83 4.79
CA ILE A 366 0.83 -9.88 5.63
C ILE A 366 -0.20 -10.99 5.90
N LEU A 367 -1.43 -10.64 6.25
CA LEU A 367 -2.52 -11.60 6.45
C LEU A 367 -2.81 -12.44 5.19
N LEU A 368 -2.50 -11.93 4.01
CA LEU A 368 -2.65 -12.64 2.73
C LEU A 368 -1.35 -13.29 2.24
N GLY A 369 -0.28 -13.29 3.04
CA GLY A 369 0.92 -14.09 2.79
C GLY A 369 2.15 -13.33 2.33
N ALA A 370 2.15 -11.99 2.35
CA ALA A 370 3.35 -11.20 2.06
C ALA A 370 4.26 -11.12 3.30
N GLY A 371 5.47 -11.68 3.21
CA GLY A 371 6.47 -11.66 4.29
C GLY A 371 7.26 -10.35 4.38
N SER A 372 7.29 -9.56 3.29
CA SER A 372 7.85 -8.20 3.26
C SER A 372 7.00 -7.27 2.41
N ILE A 373 7.12 -5.97 2.62
CA ILE A 373 6.27 -4.95 2.02
C ILE A 373 7.12 -3.90 1.32
N GLN A 374 6.92 -3.75 0.01
CA GLN A 374 7.61 -2.71 -0.77
C GLN A 374 6.68 -1.51 -1.03
N VAL A 375 7.18 -0.28 -0.85
CA VAL A 375 6.41 0.95 -0.96
C VAL A 375 7.07 1.92 -1.94
N THR A 376 6.28 2.53 -2.83
CA THR A 376 6.73 3.58 -3.77
C THR A 376 5.87 4.84 -3.68
N THR A 377 4.62 4.77 -4.16
CA THR A 377 3.78 5.96 -4.40
C THR A 377 3.54 6.78 -3.15
N ALA A 378 3.34 6.13 -2.00
CA ALA A 378 3.19 6.83 -0.74
C ALA A 378 4.47 7.58 -0.31
N VAL A 379 5.64 7.03 -0.63
CA VAL A 379 6.92 7.74 -0.39
C VAL A 379 7.08 8.93 -1.33
N MET A 380 6.64 8.82 -2.59
CA MET A 380 6.64 9.96 -3.53
C MET A 380 5.72 11.09 -3.05
N GLU A 381 4.58 10.76 -2.44
CA GLU A 381 3.58 11.71 -1.96
C GLU A 381 3.97 12.34 -0.61
N TYR A 382 4.50 11.54 0.33
CA TYR A 382 4.69 11.95 1.74
C TYR A 382 6.15 11.94 2.23
N GLY A 383 7.06 11.40 1.44
CA GLY A 383 8.47 11.25 1.80
C GLY A 383 8.77 9.98 2.61
N VAL A 384 10.07 9.70 2.77
CA VAL A 384 10.57 8.50 3.48
C VAL A 384 10.16 8.45 4.97
N ARG A 385 9.77 9.58 5.56
CA ARG A 385 9.36 9.70 6.98
C ARG A 385 8.10 8.90 7.35
N ILE A 386 7.32 8.41 6.37
CA ILE A 386 6.14 7.57 6.65
C ILE A 386 6.50 6.25 7.31
N ILE A 387 7.76 5.84 7.27
CA ILE A 387 8.25 4.62 7.95
C ILE A 387 7.95 4.65 9.45
N ASP A 388 8.03 5.81 10.11
CA ASP A 388 7.70 5.95 11.52
C ASP A 388 6.25 5.52 11.79
N ASP A 389 5.32 5.96 10.94
CA ASP A 389 3.89 5.67 11.09
C ASP A 389 3.55 4.22 10.71
N LEU A 390 4.27 3.66 9.73
CA LEU A 390 4.12 2.26 9.33
C LEU A 390 4.61 1.32 10.44
N THR A 391 5.79 1.55 10.97
CA THR A 391 6.40 0.69 11.99
C THR A 391 5.70 0.82 13.34
N SER A 392 5.40 2.05 13.81
CA SER A 392 4.72 2.22 15.09
C SER A 392 3.30 1.66 15.06
N GLY A 393 2.54 1.87 13.97
CA GLY A 393 1.21 1.31 13.85
C GLY A 393 1.19 -0.22 13.77
N LEU A 394 2.15 -0.83 13.07
CA LEU A 394 2.29 -2.28 13.01
C LEU A 394 2.65 -2.87 14.39
N LYS A 395 3.59 -2.25 15.11
CA LYS A 395 3.94 -2.65 16.50
C LYS A 395 2.74 -2.61 17.44
N ILE A 396 1.94 -1.54 17.38
CA ILE A 396 0.74 -1.40 18.20
C ILE A 396 -0.27 -2.50 17.85
N TYR A 397 -0.51 -2.75 16.58
CA TYR A 397 -1.41 -3.82 16.14
C TYR A 397 -0.98 -5.19 16.66
N MET A 398 0.31 -5.53 16.54
CA MET A 398 0.86 -6.79 17.03
C MET A 398 0.74 -6.91 18.54
N ALA A 399 1.09 -5.85 19.30
CA ALA A 399 0.95 -5.81 20.74
C ALA A 399 -0.49 -6.04 21.20
N GLN A 400 -1.46 -5.37 20.56
CA GLN A 400 -2.90 -5.53 20.87
C GLN A 400 -3.42 -6.94 20.59
N ARG A 401 -2.82 -7.67 19.64
CA ARG A 401 -3.18 -9.04 19.29
C ARG A 401 -2.35 -10.09 20.05
N GLY A 402 -1.32 -9.66 20.77
CA GLY A 402 -0.40 -10.55 21.47
C GLY A 402 0.60 -11.27 20.55
N TYR A 403 0.76 -10.80 19.29
CA TYR A 403 1.74 -11.34 18.36
C TYR A 403 3.15 -10.90 18.74
N LYS A 404 4.09 -11.85 18.71
CA LYS A 404 5.51 -11.62 19.01
C LYS A 404 6.35 -11.46 17.75
N SER A 405 5.90 -12.05 16.64
CA SER A 405 6.56 -11.97 15.34
C SER A 405 5.54 -11.87 14.20
N ILE A 406 6.01 -11.46 13.02
CA ILE A 406 5.18 -11.33 11.81
C ILE A 406 4.69 -12.71 11.33
N GLU A 407 5.51 -13.75 11.51
CA GLU A 407 5.21 -15.12 11.10
C GLU A 407 3.96 -15.67 11.79
N GLU A 408 3.61 -15.19 13.00
CA GLU A 408 2.44 -15.68 13.76
C GLU A 408 1.10 -15.36 13.07
N PHE A 409 1.06 -14.37 12.18
CA PHE A 409 -0.15 -14.00 11.45
C PHE A 409 0.05 -13.94 9.93
N LEU A 410 1.24 -14.31 9.44
CA LEU A 410 1.53 -14.39 8.01
C LEU A 410 0.59 -15.40 7.34
N GLY A 411 -0.17 -14.95 6.34
CA GLY A 411 -1.09 -15.79 5.58
C GLY A 411 -2.37 -16.21 6.32
N ALA A 412 -2.62 -15.72 7.53
CA ALA A 412 -3.75 -16.16 8.37
C ALA A 412 -5.14 -15.94 7.74
N ALA A 413 -5.25 -15.09 6.71
CA ALA A 413 -6.49 -14.86 5.99
C ALA A 413 -6.62 -15.67 4.67
N VAL A 414 -5.58 -16.37 4.24
CA VAL A 414 -5.58 -17.11 2.95
C VAL A 414 -6.62 -18.21 2.96
N ASP A 415 -6.67 -19.02 4.01
CA ASP A 415 -7.62 -20.11 4.15
C ASP A 415 -9.08 -19.64 4.39
N GLN A 416 -9.30 -18.33 4.55
CA GLN A 416 -10.65 -17.74 4.61
C GLN A 416 -11.21 -17.38 3.23
N LEU A 417 -10.39 -17.46 2.19
CA LEU A 417 -10.82 -17.33 0.81
C LEU A 417 -11.25 -18.69 0.29
N VAL A 418 -12.50 -18.78 -0.09
CA VAL A 418 -13.12 -20.02 -0.56
C VAL A 418 -13.64 -19.85 -1.98
N GLU A 419 -13.83 -20.95 -2.70
CA GLU A 419 -14.46 -20.95 -4.01
C GLU A 419 -15.95 -20.61 -3.91
N ASN A 420 -16.53 -20.18 -5.04
CA ASN A 420 -17.91 -19.68 -5.07
C ASN A 420 -18.96 -20.70 -4.63
N ASP A 421 -18.73 -21.99 -4.84
CA ASP A 421 -19.61 -23.08 -4.44
C ASP A 421 -19.53 -23.42 -2.94
N GLU A 422 -18.43 -23.09 -2.29
CA GLU A 422 -18.23 -23.25 -0.85
C GLU A 422 -18.85 -22.12 -0.02
N MET A 423 -19.26 -21.00 -0.67
CA MET A 423 -19.87 -19.86 0.05
C MET A 423 -21.23 -20.25 0.64
N GLU A 424 -21.38 -20.00 1.96
CA GLU A 424 -22.62 -20.21 2.70
C GLU A 424 -23.74 -19.30 2.18
N ARG A 425 -24.91 -19.88 1.81
CA ARG A 425 -26.08 -19.15 1.26
C ARG A 425 -27.39 -19.39 2.03
N ASP A 426 -27.34 -20.22 3.07
CA ASP A 426 -28.54 -20.58 3.85
C ASP A 426 -28.90 -19.56 4.92
N SER A 427 -28.08 -18.54 5.09
CA SER A 427 -28.33 -17.47 6.05
C SER A 427 -28.36 -16.08 5.41
N ILE A 428 -29.03 -15.17 6.09
CA ILE A 428 -29.16 -13.77 5.67
C ILE A 428 -28.95 -12.83 6.87
N VAL A 429 -28.34 -11.67 6.61
CA VAL A 429 -28.24 -10.55 7.56
C VAL A 429 -29.09 -9.38 7.07
N TYR A 430 -29.86 -8.77 7.94
CA TYR A 430 -30.67 -7.60 7.62
C TYR A 430 -29.99 -6.31 8.09
N PRO A 431 -30.16 -5.19 7.35
CA PRO A 431 -29.74 -3.88 7.86
C PRO A 431 -30.59 -3.48 9.08
N VAL A 432 -29.91 -2.99 10.11
CA VAL A 432 -30.53 -2.42 11.32
C VAL A 432 -30.25 -0.93 11.33
N ILE A 433 -31.29 -0.12 11.28
CA ILE A 433 -31.20 1.33 11.23
C ILE A 433 -31.23 1.88 12.65
N ASP A 434 -30.13 2.53 13.05
CA ASP A 434 -30.06 3.34 14.26
C ASP A 434 -30.80 4.66 14.01
N THR A 435 -31.94 4.81 14.59
CA THR A 435 -32.82 5.98 14.41
C THR A 435 -32.27 7.25 15.07
N GLU A 436 -31.40 7.14 16.08
CA GLU A 436 -30.79 8.30 16.76
C GLU A 436 -29.61 8.83 15.91
N ALA A 437 -28.79 7.96 15.37
CA ALA A 437 -27.69 8.33 14.50
C ALA A 437 -28.15 8.72 13.07
N CYS A 438 -29.36 8.31 12.66
CA CYS A 438 -29.90 8.59 11.34
C CYS A 438 -30.36 10.06 11.24
N ILE A 439 -29.86 10.77 10.23
CA ILE A 439 -30.19 12.18 9.95
C ILE A 439 -31.31 12.35 8.91
N GLY A 440 -31.93 11.28 8.44
CA GLY A 440 -33.04 11.36 7.47
C GLY A 440 -32.65 11.84 6.07
N CYS A 441 -31.39 11.60 5.62
CA CYS A 441 -30.92 12.09 4.32
C CYS A 441 -31.43 11.30 3.10
N GLY A 442 -32.04 10.13 3.28
CA GLY A 442 -32.64 9.32 2.22
C GLY A 442 -31.69 8.59 1.29
N ARG A 443 -30.34 8.71 1.41
CA ARG A 443 -29.37 8.07 0.51
C ARG A 443 -29.54 6.54 0.44
N CYS A 444 -29.77 5.89 1.57
CA CYS A 444 -30.02 4.44 1.63
C CYS A 444 -31.29 4.03 0.89
N PHE A 445 -32.35 4.87 0.94
CA PHE A 445 -33.57 4.64 0.19
C PHE A 445 -33.33 4.74 -1.32
N ILE A 446 -32.70 5.82 -1.79
CA ILE A 446 -32.39 6.03 -3.21
C ILE A 446 -31.52 4.85 -3.72
N SER A 447 -30.46 4.51 -3.00
CA SER A 447 -29.55 3.45 -3.39
C SER A 447 -30.22 2.09 -3.47
N CYS A 448 -31.13 1.78 -2.51
CA CYS A 448 -31.86 0.52 -2.53
C CYS A 448 -32.99 0.50 -3.58
N ARG A 449 -33.63 1.64 -3.85
CA ARG A 449 -34.69 1.78 -4.85
C ARG A 449 -34.10 1.60 -6.28
N ASP A 450 -32.99 2.28 -6.57
CA ASP A 450 -32.47 2.42 -7.93
C ASP A 450 -31.33 1.41 -8.23
N GLY A 451 -30.56 1.01 -7.22
CA GLY A 451 -29.38 0.13 -7.35
C GLY A 451 -29.48 -1.19 -6.57
N GLY A 452 -30.58 -1.49 -5.92
CA GLY A 452 -30.74 -2.65 -5.07
C GLY A 452 -32.09 -3.37 -5.25
N HIS A 453 -32.67 -3.83 -4.14
CA HIS A 453 -33.86 -4.73 -4.14
C HIS A 453 -35.15 -4.03 -3.71
N GLN A 454 -35.22 -2.71 -3.71
CA GLN A 454 -36.40 -1.91 -3.37
C GLN A 454 -37.01 -2.27 -1.99
N ALA A 455 -36.15 -2.65 -1.06
CA ALA A 455 -36.52 -3.14 0.25
C ALA A 455 -36.51 -2.05 1.33
N ILE A 456 -35.96 -0.87 1.05
CA ILE A 456 -36.03 0.26 1.96
C ILE A 456 -37.25 1.13 1.56
N LEU A 457 -38.19 1.24 2.49
CA LEU A 457 -39.35 2.11 2.38
C LEU A 457 -38.98 3.48 2.97
N TRP A 458 -39.48 4.54 2.35
CA TRP A 458 -39.29 5.91 2.82
C TRP A 458 -40.59 6.46 3.40
N ASN A 459 -40.52 7.04 4.59
CA ASN A 459 -41.63 7.76 5.18
C ASN A 459 -41.48 9.26 4.93
N GLU A 460 -42.36 9.83 4.12
CA GLU A 460 -42.30 11.24 3.71
C GLU A 460 -42.57 12.20 4.86
N GLN A 461 -43.35 11.80 5.86
CA GLN A 461 -43.70 12.63 7.00
C GLN A 461 -42.56 12.71 8.02
N THR A 462 -42.03 11.55 8.41
CA THR A 462 -40.95 11.46 9.41
C THR A 462 -39.56 11.61 8.85
N LYS A 463 -39.39 11.58 7.50
CA LYS A 463 -38.13 11.55 6.79
C LYS A 463 -37.23 10.41 7.29
N ARG A 464 -37.79 9.24 7.53
CA ARG A 464 -37.10 8.07 8.06
C ARG A 464 -37.20 6.86 7.13
N PRO A 465 -36.09 6.10 6.94
CA PRO A 465 -36.11 4.85 6.21
C PRO A 465 -36.60 3.70 7.11
N ARG A 466 -37.27 2.71 6.52
CA ARG A 466 -37.67 1.46 7.16
C ARG A 466 -37.36 0.28 6.24
N VAL A 467 -36.87 -0.83 6.82
CA VAL A 467 -36.58 -2.04 6.08
C VAL A 467 -37.82 -2.92 5.91
N ASN A 468 -38.09 -3.29 4.67
CA ASN A 468 -39.06 -4.36 4.35
C ASN A 468 -38.35 -5.68 4.27
N GLY A 469 -38.39 -6.49 5.33
CA GLY A 469 -37.68 -7.78 5.39
C GLY A 469 -38.12 -8.78 4.33
N ALA A 470 -39.36 -8.71 3.82
CA ALA A 470 -39.87 -9.61 2.76
C ALA A 470 -39.16 -9.37 1.40
N ARG A 471 -38.72 -8.15 1.15
CA ARG A 471 -38.02 -7.77 -0.08
C ARG A 471 -36.47 -7.74 0.09
N CYS A 472 -36.00 -7.54 1.33
CA CYS A 472 -34.57 -7.41 1.60
C CYS A 472 -33.87 -8.76 1.40
N VAL A 473 -32.75 -8.75 0.65
CA VAL A 473 -31.88 -9.91 0.41
C VAL A 473 -30.56 -9.81 1.17
N GLY A 474 -30.40 -8.81 2.06
CA GLY A 474 -29.19 -8.66 2.86
C GLY A 474 -27.94 -8.20 2.12
N CYS A 475 -28.05 -7.58 0.96
CA CYS A 475 -26.92 -7.20 0.11
C CYS A 475 -25.95 -6.17 0.72
N GLY A 476 -26.31 -5.47 1.80
CA GLY A 476 -25.43 -4.52 2.51
C GLY A 476 -25.25 -3.14 1.86
N LEU A 477 -25.76 -2.90 0.63
CA LEU A 477 -25.54 -1.65 -0.10
C LEU A 477 -25.95 -0.39 0.69
N CYS A 478 -27.04 -0.48 1.45
CA CYS A 478 -27.52 0.63 2.27
C CYS A 478 -26.54 1.03 3.40
N SER A 479 -25.79 0.08 3.95
CA SER A 479 -24.74 0.36 4.95
C SER A 479 -23.56 1.08 4.31
N LEU A 480 -23.15 0.68 3.11
CA LEU A 480 -22.02 1.27 2.38
C LEU A 480 -22.26 2.74 2.02
N VAL A 481 -23.49 3.10 1.67
CA VAL A 481 -23.83 4.49 1.29
C VAL A 481 -24.13 5.39 2.48
N CYS A 482 -24.24 4.85 3.70
CA CYS A 482 -24.56 5.61 4.89
C CYS A 482 -23.32 6.31 5.48
N GLN A 483 -23.09 7.57 5.11
CA GLN A 483 -21.96 8.37 5.62
C GLN A 483 -21.96 8.62 7.14
N ARG A 484 -23.11 8.44 7.80
CA ARG A 484 -23.24 8.57 9.26
C ARG A 484 -22.96 7.27 10.01
N GLY A 485 -22.79 6.14 9.29
CA GLY A 485 -22.67 4.83 9.92
C GLY A 485 -23.90 4.40 10.72
N ALA A 486 -25.07 4.95 10.39
CA ALA A 486 -26.32 4.70 11.11
C ALA A 486 -27.00 3.37 10.71
N ILE A 487 -26.36 2.54 9.88
CA ILE A 487 -26.92 1.27 9.43
C ILE A 487 -25.94 0.16 9.77
N GLY A 488 -26.29 -0.63 10.77
CA GLY A 488 -25.58 -1.85 11.17
C GLY A 488 -26.18 -3.10 10.52
N GLN A 489 -25.76 -4.25 11.01
CA GLN A 489 -26.24 -5.57 10.58
C GLN A 489 -26.91 -6.31 11.74
N SER A 490 -27.98 -7.07 11.44
CA SER A 490 -28.60 -8.00 12.37
C SER A 490 -27.66 -9.20 12.66
N ARG A 491 -28.04 -10.05 13.61
CA ARG A 491 -27.50 -11.41 13.67
C ARG A 491 -27.93 -12.17 12.40
N ARG A 492 -27.12 -13.16 12.00
CA ARG A 492 -27.50 -14.09 10.91
C ARG A 492 -28.76 -14.84 11.27
N VAL A 493 -29.67 -14.92 10.33
CA VAL A 493 -30.91 -15.70 10.45
C VAL A 493 -31.02 -16.63 9.25
N ARG A 494 -31.71 -17.77 9.41
CA ARG A 494 -31.90 -18.71 8.30
C ARG A 494 -32.63 -18.01 7.14
N ASN A 495 -32.09 -18.18 5.94
CA ASN A 495 -32.75 -17.69 4.73
C ASN A 495 -34.02 -18.53 4.47
N LYS A 496 -35.16 -17.88 4.40
CA LYS A 496 -36.45 -18.56 4.15
C LYS A 496 -36.92 -18.39 2.71
N LYS A 497 -36.07 -17.81 1.86
CA LYS A 497 -36.39 -17.56 0.44
C LYS A 497 -35.91 -18.70 -0.44
#